data_0abc598160138eda4dbcd078af69606f
#
_entry.id   0abc598160138eda4dbcd078af69606f
#
_cell.length_a   1.000
_cell.length_b   1.000
_cell.length_c   1.000
_cell.angle_alpha   90.00
_cell.angle_beta   90.00
_cell.angle_gamma   90.00
#
_symmetry.space_group_name_H-M   'P 1'
#
loop_
_entity.id
_entity.type
_entity.pdbx_description
1 polymer ?
#
loop_
_entity_poly.entity_id
_entity_poly.type
_entity_poly.pdbx_seq_one_letter_code
_entity_poly.pdbx_strand_id
1 'polypeptide(L)'
;MTPGGDPNMSTLAKALQMRGFLVKDEGDYISFSTGNAKEEQQQLQQLLLDLEIPVRWEENRLYLESPQVEVEKLHKIIWYPARNHEAGGGNAWYGWKYFSRRMHGPKINTFVLETGVALLTKALSAAGIITISSCDGHGRRAPLIAFSGKHNAAWFQLLFQKQFHDTSFHYDWYLKNTDRDTVDLTARIKNEGWNLEKVLEDTLTMAHYFLENAITLSETKRELFRSNYKTRRKIVREMNFEELLQWMGERYQSSLSL
;
A
#
# COMPACT_ATOMS: atom_id res chain seq x y z
N MET A 1 21.68 6.11 0.48
CA MET A 1 21.31 4.97 -0.40
C MET A 1 19.93 5.27 -0.93
N THR A 2 19.74 5.39 -2.23
CA THR A 2 18.42 5.56 -2.85
C THR A 2 17.55 4.35 -2.50
N PRO A 3 16.28 4.54 -2.07
CA PRO A 3 15.38 3.42 -1.82
C PRO A 3 15.30 2.55 -3.07
N GLY A 4 15.37 1.22 -2.90
CA GLY A 4 15.55 0.22 -3.93
C GLY A 4 14.47 0.16 -5.01
N GLY A 5 14.43 1.16 -5.86
CA GLY A 5 13.71 1.13 -7.13
C GLY A 5 14.62 0.61 -8.24
N ASP A 6 14.06 -0.07 -9.23
CA ASP A 6 14.77 -0.50 -10.41
C ASP A 6 15.52 0.70 -11.04
N PRO A 7 16.86 0.66 -11.19
CA PRO A 7 17.64 1.78 -11.72
C PRO A 7 17.26 2.13 -13.18
N ASN A 8 16.59 1.23 -13.89
CA ASN A 8 16.16 1.42 -15.28
C ASN A 8 14.76 2.01 -15.43
N MET A 9 14.04 2.25 -14.31
CA MET A 9 12.68 2.77 -14.37
C MET A 9 12.64 4.23 -14.83
N SER A 10 11.78 4.57 -15.78
CA SER A 10 11.56 5.94 -16.22
C SER A 10 11.10 6.86 -15.08
N THR A 11 11.46 8.13 -15.15
CA THR A 11 11.12 9.10 -14.09
C THR A 11 9.60 9.25 -13.91
N LEU A 12 8.81 9.11 -14.98
CA LEU A 12 7.35 9.12 -14.89
C LEU A 12 6.80 7.87 -14.18
N ALA A 13 7.31 6.68 -14.49
CA ALA A 13 6.87 5.45 -13.82
C ALA A 13 7.15 5.51 -12.32
N LYS A 14 8.32 6.04 -11.92
CA LYS A 14 8.64 6.28 -10.50
C LYS A 14 7.65 7.25 -9.84
N ALA A 15 7.36 8.37 -10.48
CA ALA A 15 6.41 9.34 -9.95
C ALA A 15 5.00 8.76 -9.80
N LEU A 16 4.55 7.95 -10.75
CA LEU A 16 3.27 7.25 -10.68
C LEU A 16 3.24 6.23 -9.54
N GLN A 17 4.30 5.44 -9.35
CA GLN A 17 4.40 4.53 -8.21
C GLN A 17 4.41 5.30 -6.88
N MET A 18 5.20 6.36 -6.77
CA MET A 18 5.24 7.20 -5.56
C MET A 18 3.86 7.78 -5.25
N ARG A 19 3.07 8.15 -6.28
CA ARG A 19 1.68 8.58 -6.09
C ARG A 19 0.74 7.45 -5.64
N GLY A 20 1.10 6.19 -5.89
CA GLY A 20 0.33 5.01 -5.49
C GLY A 20 -0.28 4.21 -6.63
N PHE A 21 0.08 4.48 -7.88
CA PHE A 21 -0.35 3.67 -9.01
C PHE A 21 0.42 2.34 -9.07
N LEU A 22 -0.29 1.27 -9.36
CA LEU A 22 0.32 -0.04 -9.59
C LEU A 22 0.77 -0.12 -11.05
N VAL A 23 1.97 0.33 -11.31
CA VAL A 23 2.55 0.39 -12.65
C VAL A 23 3.89 -0.34 -12.70
N LYS A 24 4.24 -0.80 -13.90
CA LYS A 24 5.56 -1.37 -14.21
C LYS A 24 6.12 -0.68 -15.44
N ASP A 25 7.37 -0.32 -15.39
CA ASP A 25 8.13 0.17 -16.55
C ASP A 25 8.57 -1.02 -17.39
N GLU A 26 8.17 -1.04 -18.64
CA GLU A 26 8.54 -2.08 -19.62
C GLU A 26 9.58 -1.56 -20.62
N GLY A 27 10.16 -0.39 -20.37
CA GLY A 27 11.12 0.31 -21.22
C GLY A 27 10.46 1.21 -22.26
N ASP A 28 9.74 0.64 -23.22
CA ASP A 28 9.05 1.39 -24.28
C ASP A 28 7.71 1.99 -23.83
N TYR A 29 7.12 1.45 -22.78
CA TYR A 29 5.84 1.88 -22.21
C TYR A 29 5.73 1.56 -20.72
N ILE A 30 4.81 2.24 -20.07
CA ILE A 30 4.42 1.95 -18.67
C ILE A 30 3.13 1.13 -18.70
N SER A 31 3.17 -0.08 -18.15
CA SER A 31 2.01 -0.94 -18.04
C SER A 31 1.26 -0.70 -16.71
N PHE A 32 -0.07 -0.69 -16.77
CA PHE A 32 -0.93 -0.55 -15.60
C PHE A 32 -1.49 -1.91 -15.18
N SER A 33 -1.30 -2.26 -13.93
CA SER A 33 -1.86 -3.47 -13.35
C SER A 33 -3.38 -3.43 -13.32
N THR A 34 -4.03 -4.59 -13.48
CA THR A 34 -5.47 -4.75 -13.27
C THR A 34 -5.93 -4.46 -11.84
N GLY A 35 -5.00 -4.27 -10.90
CA GLY A 35 -5.25 -3.81 -9.55
C GLY A 35 -5.63 -2.33 -9.45
N ASN A 36 -5.39 -1.54 -10.49
CA ASN A 36 -5.84 -0.17 -10.56
C ASN A 36 -7.35 -0.09 -10.88
N ALA A 37 -8.03 0.91 -10.32
CA ALA A 37 -9.45 1.13 -10.61
C ALA A 37 -9.61 1.74 -12.02
N LYS A 38 -10.72 1.43 -12.70
CA LYS A 38 -10.94 1.98 -14.06
C LYS A 38 -11.06 3.50 -14.07
N GLU A 39 -11.72 4.03 -13.05
CA GLU A 39 -11.95 5.47 -12.90
C GLU A 39 -10.64 6.24 -12.70
N GLU A 40 -9.64 5.65 -12.07
CA GLU A 40 -8.36 6.32 -11.84
C GLU A 40 -7.54 6.48 -13.12
N GLN A 41 -7.70 5.60 -14.10
CA GLN A 41 -7.02 5.75 -15.39
C GLN A 41 -7.53 6.99 -16.14
N GLN A 42 -8.84 7.21 -16.17
CA GLN A 42 -9.43 8.40 -16.80
C GLN A 42 -8.97 9.69 -16.10
N GLN A 43 -8.91 9.65 -14.77
CA GLN A 43 -8.46 10.79 -13.97
C GLN A 43 -6.98 11.09 -14.18
N LEU A 44 -6.16 10.04 -14.32
CA LEU A 44 -4.75 10.21 -14.64
C LEU A 44 -4.55 10.75 -16.05
N GLN A 45 -5.33 10.30 -17.03
CA GLN A 45 -5.30 10.87 -18.39
C GLN A 45 -5.57 12.37 -18.36
N GLN A 46 -6.59 12.80 -17.60
CA GLN A 46 -6.89 14.23 -17.47
C GLN A 46 -5.75 14.97 -16.76
N LEU A 47 -5.20 14.42 -15.68
CA LEU A 47 -4.07 15.04 -14.98
C LEU A 47 -2.84 15.21 -15.88
N LEU A 48 -2.49 14.19 -16.67
CA LEU A 48 -1.35 14.28 -17.58
C LEU A 48 -1.59 15.31 -18.70
N LEU A 49 -2.83 15.41 -19.20
CA LEU A 49 -3.24 16.45 -20.15
C LEU A 49 -3.13 17.86 -19.54
N ASP A 50 -3.66 18.05 -18.32
CA ASP A 50 -3.61 19.34 -17.62
C ASP A 50 -2.16 19.78 -17.30
N LEU A 51 -1.26 18.81 -17.14
CA LEU A 51 0.17 19.06 -16.94
C LEU A 51 0.96 19.16 -18.27
N GLU A 52 0.27 19.09 -19.41
CA GLU A 52 0.90 19.14 -20.74
C GLU A 52 2.05 18.11 -20.89
N ILE A 53 1.80 16.88 -20.40
CA ILE A 53 2.72 15.75 -20.59
C ILE A 53 2.24 14.95 -21.78
N PRO A 54 2.99 14.95 -22.90
CA PRO A 54 2.56 14.28 -24.12
C PRO A 54 2.68 12.77 -23.98
N VAL A 55 1.52 12.10 -23.95
CA VAL A 55 1.40 10.65 -23.78
C VAL A 55 0.37 10.07 -24.74
N ARG A 56 0.59 8.84 -25.18
CA ARG A 56 -0.35 8.04 -25.92
C ARG A 56 -0.79 6.84 -25.12
N TRP A 57 -2.08 6.57 -25.10
CA TRP A 57 -2.66 5.43 -24.40
C TRP A 57 -3.09 4.35 -25.38
N GLU A 58 -2.77 3.11 -25.05
CA GLU A 58 -3.29 1.90 -25.69
C GLU A 58 -3.75 0.93 -24.61
N GLU A 59 -5.05 0.82 -24.39
CA GLU A 59 -5.64 0.02 -23.32
C GLU A 59 -5.07 0.37 -21.93
N ASN A 60 -4.25 -0.51 -21.36
CA ASN A 60 -3.58 -0.34 -20.09
C ASN A 60 -2.09 0.04 -20.20
N ARG A 61 -1.66 0.55 -21.36
CA ARG A 61 -0.29 0.94 -21.66
C ARG A 61 -0.21 2.43 -21.90
N LEU A 62 0.78 3.06 -21.30
CA LEU A 62 1.10 4.46 -21.44
C LEU A 62 2.44 4.59 -22.15
N TYR A 63 2.45 5.23 -23.29
CA TYR A 63 3.64 5.55 -24.08
C TYR A 63 3.98 7.02 -23.88
N LEU A 64 5.23 7.31 -23.52
CA LEU A 64 5.76 8.67 -23.52
C LEU A 64 6.11 9.09 -24.95
N GLU A 65 5.61 10.25 -25.39
CA GLU A 65 5.97 10.84 -26.68
C GLU A 65 7.23 11.73 -26.57
N SER A 66 7.67 12.01 -25.33
CA SER A 66 8.91 12.71 -25.03
C SER A 66 9.75 11.91 -24.04
N PRO A 67 11.06 11.74 -24.26
CA PRO A 67 11.91 10.94 -23.38
C PRO A 67 12.09 11.54 -21.98
N GLN A 68 11.76 12.80 -21.80
CA GLN A 68 11.94 13.51 -20.55
C GLN A 68 10.68 14.24 -20.12
N VAL A 69 10.34 14.12 -18.82
CA VAL A 69 9.29 14.88 -18.16
C VAL A 69 9.95 15.82 -17.15
N GLU A 70 9.54 17.08 -17.15
CA GLU A 70 10.04 18.10 -16.24
C GLU A 70 9.85 17.70 -14.77
N VAL A 71 10.86 17.91 -13.93
CA VAL A 71 10.84 17.54 -12.51
C VAL A 71 9.66 18.18 -11.77
N GLU A 72 9.30 19.41 -12.12
CA GLU A 72 8.16 20.10 -11.53
C GLU A 72 6.83 19.39 -11.82
N LYS A 73 6.66 18.89 -13.05
CA LYS A 73 5.45 18.12 -13.44
C LYS A 73 5.39 16.78 -12.71
N LEU A 74 6.55 16.11 -12.56
CA LEU A 74 6.64 14.87 -11.77
C LEU A 74 6.27 15.12 -10.30
N HIS A 75 6.76 16.20 -9.72
CA HIS A 75 6.41 16.59 -8.35
C HIS A 75 4.90 16.87 -8.20
N LYS A 76 4.28 17.54 -9.18
CA LYS A 76 2.82 17.75 -9.19
C LYS A 76 2.02 16.43 -9.28
N ILE A 77 2.55 15.41 -9.98
CA ILE A 77 1.94 14.07 -10.02
C ILE A 77 2.04 13.41 -8.64
N ILE A 78 3.26 13.36 -8.07
CA ILE A 78 3.51 12.70 -6.77
C ILE A 78 2.61 13.28 -5.69
N TRP A 79 2.55 14.59 -5.58
CA TRP A 79 1.82 15.30 -4.53
C TRP A 79 0.42 15.77 -4.96
N TYR A 80 -0.13 15.13 -6.00
CA TYR A 80 -1.52 15.43 -6.39
C TYR A 80 -2.47 15.09 -5.23
N PRO A 81 -3.29 16.07 -4.76
CA PRO A 81 -4.06 15.92 -3.54
C PRO A 81 -5.11 14.80 -3.65
N ALA A 82 -5.38 14.15 -2.51
CA ALA A 82 -6.50 13.23 -2.41
C ALA A 82 -7.85 13.98 -2.55
N ARG A 83 -8.81 13.43 -3.30
CA ARG A 83 -10.09 14.10 -3.60
C ARG A 83 -10.91 14.49 -2.40
N ASN A 84 -10.81 13.73 -1.32
CA ASN A 84 -11.58 14.00 -0.10
C ASN A 84 -10.84 14.90 0.89
N HIS A 85 -9.69 15.45 0.53
CA HIS A 85 -8.96 16.37 1.39
C HIS A 85 -9.73 17.67 1.65
N GLU A 86 -10.48 18.15 0.66
CA GLU A 86 -11.31 19.33 0.77
C GLU A 86 -12.49 19.16 1.74
N ALA A 87 -12.97 17.94 1.93
CA ALA A 87 -14.05 17.61 2.86
C ALA A 87 -13.61 17.44 4.32
N GLY A 88 -12.34 17.72 4.65
CA GLY A 88 -11.83 17.68 6.02
C GLY A 88 -11.66 16.28 6.61
N GLY A 89 -11.81 15.24 5.81
CA GLY A 89 -11.65 13.87 6.24
C GLY A 89 -10.85 13.07 5.23
N GLY A 90 -9.54 13.00 5.38
CA GLY A 90 -8.65 12.12 4.60
C GLY A 90 -8.88 10.63 4.86
N ASN A 91 -10.05 10.25 5.28
CA ASN A 91 -10.47 8.87 5.52
C ASN A 91 -11.26 8.39 4.31
N ALA A 92 -10.57 7.80 3.35
CA ALA A 92 -11.22 7.02 2.34
C ALA A 92 -11.81 5.75 2.99
N TRP A 93 -13.03 5.83 3.46
CA TRP A 93 -13.81 4.69 3.88
C TRP A 93 -14.19 3.88 2.65
N TYR A 94 -13.35 2.92 2.30
CA TYR A 94 -13.76 1.87 1.38
C TYR A 94 -14.51 0.83 2.17
N GLY A 95 -15.80 0.85 1.99
CA GLY A 95 -16.66 -0.14 2.61
C GLY A 95 -16.20 -1.55 2.26
N TRP A 96 -16.40 -2.47 3.18
CA TRP A 96 -16.16 -3.91 3.11
C TRP A 96 -16.44 -4.55 1.73
N LYS A 97 -17.33 -4.00 0.93
CA LYS A 97 -17.66 -4.48 -0.42
C LYS A 97 -16.49 -4.46 -1.41
N TYR A 98 -15.59 -3.50 -1.30
CA TYR A 98 -14.46 -3.37 -2.23
C TYR A 98 -13.35 -4.38 -1.91
N PHE A 99 -13.16 -4.71 -0.65
CA PHE A 99 -12.15 -5.66 -0.20
C PHE A 99 -12.62 -7.10 -0.20
N SER A 100 -13.92 -7.37 -0.16
CA SER A 100 -14.46 -8.73 -0.16
C SER A 100 -14.47 -9.39 -1.54
N ARG A 101 -14.43 -8.62 -2.62
CA ARG A 101 -14.37 -9.12 -4.01
C ARG A 101 -12.92 -9.35 -4.46
N ARG A 102 -12.22 -10.22 -3.77
CA ARG A 102 -10.81 -10.55 -3.98
C ARG A 102 -10.47 -11.19 -5.33
N MET A 103 -11.41 -11.43 -6.20
CA MET A 103 -11.15 -12.17 -7.44
C MET A 103 -10.22 -11.41 -8.41
N HIS A 104 -9.96 -10.11 -8.19
CA HIS A 104 -9.23 -9.29 -9.15
C HIS A 104 -8.25 -8.27 -8.53
N GLY A 105 -7.80 -8.49 -7.29
CA GLY A 105 -6.89 -7.56 -6.61
C GLY A 105 -7.57 -6.27 -6.11
N PRO A 106 -6.79 -5.36 -5.53
CA PRO A 106 -7.31 -4.11 -4.97
C PRO A 106 -7.77 -3.18 -6.09
N LYS A 107 -9.00 -2.68 -5.96
CA LYS A 107 -9.55 -1.67 -6.87
C LYS A 107 -9.79 -0.35 -6.12
N ILE A 108 -8.84 -0.01 -5.26
CA ILE A 108 -8.88 1.26 -4.54
C ILE A 108 -8.40 2.33 -5.50
N ASN A 109 -9.20 3.37 -5.68
CA ASN A 109 -8.80 4.50 -6.50
C ASN A 109 -7.66 5.26 -5.81
N THR A 110 -6.54 5.38 -6.49
CA THR A 110 -5.33 6.06 -6.02
C THR A 110 -5.61 7.52 -5.63
N PHE A 111 -6.50 8.21 -6.35
CA PHE A 111 -6.79 9.62 -6.09
C PHE A 111 -7.61 9.91 -4.83
N VAL A 112 -8.11 8.88 -4.15
CA VAL A 112 -8.76 9.06 -2.84
C VAL A 112 -7.82 8.75 -1.68
N LEU A 113 -6.62 8.23 -1.97
CA LEU A 113 -5.58 7.93 -0.98
C LEU A 113 -4.58 9.07 -0.93
N GLU A 114 -4.10 9.38 0.27
CA GLU A 114 -3.02 10.32 0.48
C GLU A 114 -1.69 9.70 0.07
N THR A 115 -0.84 10.48 -0.58
CA THR A 115 0.39 10.01 -1.23
C THR A 115 1.29 9.22 -0.30
N GLY A 116 1.52 9.71 0.91
CA GLY A 116 2.45 9.08 1.86
C GLY A 116 2.10 7.64 2.26
N VAL A 117 0.87 7.16 1.97
CA VAL A 117 0.41 5.80 2.33
C VAL A 117 -0.27 5.06 1.17
N ALA A 118 -0.44 5.69 0.02
CA ALA A 118 -1.25 5.17 -1.08
C ALA A 118 -0.73 3.83 -1.60
N LEU A 119 0.55 3.77 -1.98
CA LEU A 119 1.13 2.55 -2.54
C LEU A 119 1.14 1.41 -1.52
N LEU A 120 1.50 1.69 -0.26
CA LEU A 120 1.50 0.67 0.79
C LEU A 120 0.10 0.11 1.03
N THR A 121 -0.92 0.95 1.10
CA THR A 121 -2.32 0.51 1.25
C THR A 121 -2.75 -0.44 0.12
N LYS A 122 -2.39 -0.12 -1.12
CA LYS A 122 -2.68 -0.97 -2.29
C LYS A 122 -1.85 -2.25 -2.28
N ALA A 123 -0.57 -2.17 -1.93
CA ALA A 123 0.35 -3.31 -1.84
C ALA A 123 -0.11 -4.32 -0.78
N LEU A 124 -0.49 -3.85 0.40
CA LEU A 124 -1.06 -4.69 1.46
C LEU A 124 -2.31 -5.42 0.99
N SER A 125 -3.21 -4.71 0.31
CA SER A 125 -4.42 -5.32 -0.24
C SER A 125 -4.09 -6.39 -1.30
N ALA A 126 -3.12 -6.15 -2.18
CA ALA A 126 -2.64 -7.13 -3.16
C ALA A 126 -2.06 -8.38 -2.48
N ALA A 127 -1.33 -8.22 -1.38
CA ALA A 127 -0.81 -9.31 -0.54
C ALA A 127 -1.88 -9.97 0.35
N GLY A 128 -3.16 -9.64 0.19
CA GLY A 128 -4.26 -10.23 0.95
C GLY A 128 -4.37 -9.67 2.38
N ILE A 129 -3.79 -8.52 2.68
CA ILE A 129 -3.88 -7.83 3.97
C ILE A 129 -4.86 -6.68 3.82
N ILE A 130 -6.04 -6.82 4.42
CA ILE A 130 -7.15 -5.89 4.22
C ILE A 130 -7.02 -4.71 5.18
N THR A 131 -7.06 -3.50 4.63
CA THR A 131 -7.11 -2.23 5.37
C THR A 131 -8.50 -1.59 5.27
N ILE A 132 -8.84 -0.66 6.16
CA ILE A 132 -10.15 0.02 6.19
C ILE A 132 -10.02 1.51 5.94
N SER A 133 -8.99 2.13 6.50
CA SER A 133 -8.71 3.55 6.34
C SER A 133 -7.22 3.82 6.41
N SER A 134 -6.79 4.94 5.88
CA SER A 134 -5.40 5.37 5.95
C SER A 134 -5.30 6.89 5.96
N CYS A 135 -4.21 7.41 6.52
CA CYS A 135 -3.85 8.82 6.53
C CYS A 135 -2.33 8.94 6.62
N ASP A 136 -1.71 9.80 5.84
CA ASP A 136 -0.26 10.03 5.88
C ASP A 136 0.18 11.02 6.97
N GLY A 137 -0.77 11.56 7.73
CA GLY A 137 -0.51 12.49 8.82
C GLY A 137 -0.27 13.93 8.40
N HIS A 138 -0.26 14.25 7.11
CA HIS A 138 -0.12 15.60 6.52
C HIS A 138 1.13 16.36 7.00
N GLY A 139 2.21 15.64 7.37
CA GLY A 139 3.42 16.24 7.95
C GLY A 139 3.22 16.89 9.32
N ARG A 140 2.11 16.61 10.00
CA ARG A 140 1.76 17.21 11.30
C ARG A 140 1.54 16.20 12.42
N ARG A 141 1.20 14.99 12.07
CA ARG A 141 0.88 13.90 13.00
C ARG A 141 1.39 12.58 12.45
N ALA A 142 1.34 11.53 13.29
CA ALA A 142 1.69 10.18 12.89
C ALA A 142 0.85 9.70 11.70
N PRO A 143 1.46 9.04 10.70
CA PRO A 143 0.73 8.32 9.68
C PRO A 143 -0.05 7.16 10.31
N LEU A 144 -1.10 6.71 9.61
CA LEU A 144 -1.99 5.67 10.08
C LEU A 144 -2.52 4.81 8.93
N ILE A 145 -2.49 3.49 9.10
CA ILE A 145 -3.20 2.53 8.25
C ILE A 145 -3.96 1.57 9.16
N ALA A 146 -5.29 1.66 9.18
CA ALA A 146 -6.14 0.80 9.98
C ALA A 146 -6.40 -0.54 9.28
N PHE A 147 -6.19 -1.65 9.98
CA PHE A 147 -6.45 -2.99 9.47
C PHE A 147 -7.90 -3.42 9.68
N SER A 148 -8.42 -4.20 8.72
CA SER A 148 -9.71 -4.87 8.85
C SER A 148 -9.60 -6.07 9.82
N GLY A 149 -9.61 -5.77 11.10
CA GLY A 149 -9.54 -6.72 12.22
C GLY A 149 -8.13 -7.24 12.50
N LYS A 150 -7.96 -7.72 13.75
CA LYS A 150 -6.68 -8.17 14.32
C LYS A 150 -5.98 -9.28 13.53
N HIS A 151 -6.72 -10.11 12.77
CA HIS A 151 -6.13 -11.15 11.93
C HIS A 151 -5.27 -10.60 10.78
N ASN A 152 -5.70 -9.50 10.12
CA ASN A 152 -4.89 -8.84 9.09
C ASN A 152 -3.66 -8.16 9.71
N ALA A 153 -3.84 -7.54 10.86
CA ALA A 153 -2.76 -6.89 11.59
C ALA A 153 -1.70 -7.89 12.07
N ALA A 154 -2.11 -9.03 12.65
CA ALA A 154 -1.18 -10.07 13.09
C ALA A 154 -0.39 -10.67 11.93
N TRP A 155 -1.03 -10.92 10.76
CA TRP A 155 -0.33 -11.38 9.57
C TRP A 155 0.67 -10.34 9.07
N PHE A 156 0.28 -9.06 9.03
CA PHE A 156 1.20 -7.97 8.70
C PHE A 156 2.39 -7.93 9.67
N GLN A 157 2.13 -7.97 10.98
CA GLN A 157 3.18 -7.91 12.02
C GLN A 157 4.21 -9.03 11.87
N LEU A 158 3.75 -10.26 11.62
CA LEU A 158 4.62 -11.41 11.40
C LEU A 158 5.55 -11.19 10.21
N LEU A 159 5.02 -10.72 9.09
CA LEU A 159 5.80 -10.44 7.89
C LEU A 159 6.73 -9.25 8.10
N PHE A 160 6.25 -8.19 8.75
CA PHE A 160 7.02 -6.99 9.03
C PHE A 160 8.23 -7.29 9.91
N GLN A 161 8.05 -8.01 11.01
CA GLN A 161 9.14 -8.41 11.89
C GLN A 161 10.18 -9.28 11.19
N LYS A 162 9.72 -10.20 10.32
CA LYS A 162 10.63 -11.10 9.60
C LYS A 162 11.42 -10.37 8.52
N GLN A 163 10.80 -9.45 7.79
CA GLN A 163 11.40 -8.84 6.61
C GLN A 163 12.18 -7.57 6.92
N PHE A 164 11.74 -6.80 7.91
CA PHE A 164 12.24 -5.45 8.13
C PHE A 164 13.01 -5.27 9.45
N HIS A 165 13.41 -6.38 10.10
CA HIS A 165 14.14 -6.33 11.38
C HIS A 165 15.45 -5.52 11.30
N ASP A 166 16.16 -5.57 10.17
CA ASP A 166 17.41 -4.85 9.93
C ASP A 166 17.22 -3.59 9.04
N THR A 167 15.98 -3.23 8.73
CA THR A 167 15.70 -2.08 7.85
C THR A 167 15.76 -0.78 8.64
N SER A 168 16.58 0.15 8.18
CA SER A 168 16.63 1.49 8.76
C SER A 168 15.53 2.37 8.18
N PHE A 169 14.41 2.45 8.86
CA PHE A 169 13.34 3.40 8.58
C PHE A 169 13.60 4.76 9.21
N HIS A 170 13.02 5.83 8.65
CA HIS A 170 13.07 7.18 9.23
C HIS A 170 12.27 7.27 10.53
N TYR A 171 11.18 6.52 10.62
CA TYR A 171 10.29 6.46 11.78
C TYR A 171 10.25 5.08 12.39
N ASP A 172 9.78 5.03 13.63
CA ASP A 172 9.59 3.78 14.40
C ASP A 172 8.19 3.23 14.17
N TRP A 173 8.05 2.37 13.17
CA TRP A 173 6.76 1.79 12.77
C TRP A 173 6.34 0.68 13.72
N TYR A 174 5.10 0.73 14.19
CA TYR A 174 4.54 -0.25 15.12
C TYR A 174 3.03 -0.40 14.96
N LEU A 175 2.49 -1.48 15.51
CA LEU A 175 1.05 -1.69 15.61
C LEU A 175 0.52 -1.14 16.92
N LYS A 176 -0.59 -0.42 16.84
CA LYS A 176 -1.32 0.14 17.97
C LYS A 176 -2.72 -0.47 18.03
N ASN A 177 -3.05 -1.14 19.13
CA ASN A 177 -4.42 -1.54 19.41
C ASN A 177 -5.26 -0.31 19.70
N THR A 178 -6.46 -0.26 19.15
CA THR A 178 -7.43 0.80 19.40
C THR A 178 -8.55 0.28 20.28
N ASP A 179 -9.27 1.19 20.94
CA ASP A 179 -10.45 0.85 21.78
C ASP A 179 -11.64 0.25 21.00
N ARG A 180 -11.51 0.18 19.65
CA ARG A 180 -12.56 -0.30 18.73
C ARG A 180 -12.30 -1.69 18.16
N ASP A 181 -11.49 -2.53 18.81
CA ASP A 181 -11.04 -3.83 18.27
C ASP A 181 -10.34 -3.74 16.89
N THR A 182 -9.90 -2.56 16.49
CA THR A 182 -9.05 -2.37 15.32
C THR A 182 -7.60 -2.27 15.74
N VAL A 183 -6.73 -2.61 14.83
CA VAL A 183 -5.28 -2.46 15.00
C VAL A 183 -4.79 -1.57 13.87
N ASP A 184 -4.03 -0.56 14.23
CA ASP A 184 -3.52 0.43 13.30
C ASP A 184 -1.99 0.31 13.17
N LEU A 185 -1.48 0.29 11.95
CA LEU A 185 -0.08 0.59 11.68
C LEU A 185 0.10 2.09 11.80
N THR A 186 1.03 2.50 12.65
CA THR A 186 1.38 3.90 12.87
C THR A 186 2.88 4.01 13.15
N ALA A 187 3.37 5.22 13.37
CA ALA A 187 4.79 5.43 13.61
C ALA A 187 5.05 6.38 14.79
N ARG A 188 6.26 6.36 15.32
CA ARG A 188 6.80 7.33 16.28
C ARG A 188 7.98 8.08 15.68
N ILE A 189 8.14 9.32 16.09
CA ILE A 189 9.31 10.12 15.74
C ILE A 189 10.54 9.55 16.46
N LYS A 190 11.63 9.35 15.71
CA LYS A 190 12.94 8.98 16.26
C LYS A 190 13.75 10.18 16.66
N ASN A 191 13.92 11.15 15.75
CA ASN A 191 14.86 12.27 15.94
C ASN A 191 14.26 13.64 15.56
N GLU A 192 13.55 13.70 14.45
CA GLU A 192 13.01 14.94 13.87
C GLU A 192 11.48 14.89 13.82
N GLY A 193 10.84 16.05 13.54
CA GLY A 193 9.40 16.14 13.35
C GLY A 193 8.88 15.31 12.17
N TRP A 194 7.57 15.38 11.94
CA TRP A 194 6.94 14.70 10.81
C TRP A 194 7.34 15.36 9.49
N ASN A 195 7.72 14.54 8.50
CA ASN A 195 8.04 14.92 7.13
C ASN A 195 7.39 13.93 6.17
N LEU A 196 6.58 14.43 5.23
CA LEU A 196 5.83 13.58 4.30
C LEU A 196 6.72 12.79 3.35
N GLU A 197 7.86 13.35 2.93
CA GLU A 197 8.81 12.65 2.06
C GLU A 197 9.41 11.45 2.78
N LYS A 198 9.81 11.62 4.05
CA LYS A 198 10.32 10.53 4.89
C LYS A 198 9.25 9.47 5.17
N VAL A 199 7.99 9.87 5.38
CA VAL A 199 6.87 8.92 5.49
C VAL A 199 6.69 8.15 4.19
N LEU A 200 6.74 8.83 3.04
CA LEU A 200 6.62 8.21 1.73
C LEU A 200 7.77 7.22 1.47
N GLU A 201 9.01 7.57 1.76
CA GLU A 201 10.18 6.68 1.60
C GLU A 201 10.03 5.40 2.41
N ASP A 202 9.66 5.50 3.68
CA ASP A 202 9.43 4.33 4.55
C ASP A 202 8.30 3.44 3.99
N THR A 203 7.18 4.06 3.60
CA THR A 203 6.02 3.30 3.09
C THR A 203 6.27 2.70 1.71
N LEU A 204 7.07 3.35 0.84
CA LEU A 204 7.51 2.78 -0.44
C LEU A 204 8.38 1.54 -0.22
N THR A 205 9.31 1.59 0.73
CA THR A 205 10.16 0.44 1.08
C THR A 205 9.31 -0.76 1.49
N MET A 206 8.31 -0.57 2.34
CA MET A 206 7.36 -1.62 2.70
C MET A 206 6.50 -2.06 1.51
N ALA A 207 6.00 -1.12 0.72
CA ALA A 207 5.12 -1.39 -0.40
C ALA A 207 5.78 -2.26 -1.48
N HIS A 208 7.03 -1.99 -1.82
CA HIS A 208 7.78 -2.78 -2.81
C HIS A 208 7.87 -4.25 -2.39
N TYR A 209 8.25 -4.53 -1.15
CA TYR A 209 8.26 -5.91 -0.65
C TYR A 209 6.90 -6.60 -0.78
N PHE A 210 5.82 -5.93 -0.36
CA PHE A 210 4.49 -6.51 -0.43
C PHE A 210 3.99 -6.69 -1.87
N LEU A 211 4.37 -5.81 -2.81
CA LEU A 211 4.01 -5.95 -4.23
C LEU A 211 4.79 -7.08 -4.90
N GLU A 212 6.09 -7.15 -4.70
CA GLU A 212 6.95 -8.20 -5.27
C GLU A 212 6.51 -9.60 -4.82
N ASN A 213 6.03 -9.71 -3.58
CA ASN A 213 5.62 -10.96 -2.97
C ASN A 213 4.09 -11.15 -2.90
N ALA A 214 3.29 -10.28 -3.55
CA ALA A 214 1.85 -10.18 -3.34
C ALA A 214 1.12 -11.53 -3.55
N ILE A 215 1.40 -12.23 -4.63
CA ILE A 215 0.75 -13.50 -4.97
C ILE A 215 1.11 -14.54 -3.92
N THR A 216 2.39 -14.76 -3.68
CA THR A 216 2.90 -15.74 -2.71
C THR A 216 2.34 -15.49 -1.32
N LEU A 217 2.40 -14.24 -0.83
CA LEU A 217 1.90 -13.89 0.50
C LEU A 217 0.38 -14.09 0.63
N SER A 218 -0.37 -13.73 -0.42
CA SER A 218 -1.82 -13.94 -0.44
C SER A 218 -2.20 -15.41 -0.47
N GLU A 219 -1.49 -16.23 -1.23
CA GLU A 219 -1.70 -17.68 -1.32
C GLU A 219 -1.29 -18.36 -0.02
N THR A 220 -0.11 -18.09 0.52
CA THR A 220 0.36 -18.62 1.81
C THR A 220 -0.64 -18.30 2.91
N LYS A 221 -1.09 -17.04 3.01
CA LYS A 221 -2.11 -16.67 3.99
C LYS A 221 -3.39 -17.48 3.84
N ARG A 222 -3.82 -17.69 2.60
CA ARG A 222 -5.03 -18.46 2.28
C ARG A 222 -4.87 -19.93 2.68
N GLU A 223 -3.75 -20.54 2.38
CA GLU A 223 -3.47 -21.94 2.68
C GLU A 223 -3.33 -22.20 4.16
N LEU A 224 -2.49 -21.45 4.86
CA LEU A 224 -2.23 -21.62 6.27
C LEU A 224 -3.44 -21.34 7.16
N PHE A 225 -4.26 -20.37 6.77
CA PHE A 225 -5.38 -19.91 7.61
C PHE A 225 -6.76 -20.19 6.99
N ARG A 226 -6.82 -21.02 5.95
CA ARG A 226 -8.06 -21.50 5.32
C ARG A 226 -8.71 -22.60 6.15
N SER A 227 -9.09 -22.28 7.36
CA SER A 227 -9.98 -23.15 8.13
C SER A 227 -11.44 -22.85 7.75
N ASN A 228 -12.34 -23.80 8.05
CA ASN A 228 -13.76 -23.53 7.98
C ASN A 228 -14.06 -22.15 8.60
N TYR A 229 -14.83 -21.33 7.89
CA TYR A 229 -15.15 -19.97 8.28
C TYR A 229 -15.63 -19.85 9.75
N LYS A 230 -16.41 -20.79 10.22
CA LYS A 230 -16.90 -20.83 11.61
C LYS A 230 -15.75 -21.03 12.61
N THR A 231 -14.84 -21.97 12.35
CA THR A 231 -13.69 -22.27 13.20
C THR A 231 -12.73 -21.08 13.26
N ARG A 232 -12.41 -20.48 12.09
CA ARG A 232 -11.55 -19.28 12.05
C ARG A 232 -12.15 -18.10 12.78
N ARG A 233 -13.46 -17.87 12.62
CA ARG A 233 -14.16 -16.79 13.31
C ARG A 233 -14.15 -16.98 14.81
N LYS A 234 -14.24 -18.23 15.30
CA LYS A 234 -14.14 -18.57 16.70
C LYS A 234 -12.72 -18.28 17.22
N ILE A 235 -11.68 -18.82 16.58
CA ILE A 235 -10.28 -18.60 16.95
C ILE A 235 -9.95 -17.11 17.02
N VAL A 236 -10.26 -16.33 15.98
CA VAL A 236 -9.96 -14.90 15.93
C VAL A 236 -10.73 -14.10 17.02
N ARG A 237 -11.89 -14.58 17.46
CA ARG A 237 -12.64 -13.91 18.55
C ARG A 237 -12.10 -14.23 19.92
N GLU A 238 -11.67 -15.46 20.13
CA GLU A 238 -11.26 -15.97 21.45
C GLU A 238 -9.80 -15.61 21.78
N MET A 239 -8.91 -15.56 20.79
CA MET A 239 -7.51 -15.19 20.98
C MET A 239 -7.35 -13.68 21.15
N ASN A 240 -6.49 -13.23 22.05
CA ASN A 240 -5.97 -11.87 22.07
C ASN A 240 -4.98 -11.67 20.89
N PHE A 241 -4.39 -10.47 20.77
CA PHE A 241 -3.53 -10.18 19.62
C PHE A 241 -2.22 -10.97 19.64
N GLU A 242 -1.60 -11.10 20.80
CA GLU A 242 -0.34 -11.80 21.03
C GLU A 242 -0.49 -13.31 20.78
N GLU A 243 -1.55 -13.91 21.30
CA GLU A 243 -1.89 -15.32 21.07
C GLU A 243 -2.12 -15.59 19.59
N LEU A 244 -2.81 -14.67 18.89
CA LEU A 244 -3.05 -14.78 17.47
C LEU A 244 -1.76 -14.67 16.66
N LEU A 245 -0.88 -13.75 17.02
CA LEU A 245 0.43 -13.56 16.38
C LEU A 245 1.30 -14.81 16.55
N GLN A 246 1.37 -15.36 17.75
CA GLN A 246 2.11 -16.59 18.03
C GLN A 246 1.55 -17.76 17.23
N TRP A 247 0.25 -17.99 17.26
CA TRP A 247 -0.41 -19.06 16.51
C TRP A 247 -0.18 -18.97 14.99
N MET A 248 -0.19 -17.74 14.46
CA MET A 248 0.11 -17.52 13.04
C MET A 248 1.60 -17.78 12.73
N GLY A 249 2.50 -17.38 13.63
CA GLY A 249 3.94 -17.59 13.50
C GLY A 249 4.32 -19.07 13.48
N GLU A 250 3.78 -19.86 14.40
CA GLU A 250 4.02 -21.31 14.47
C GLU A 250 3.59 -22.03 13.18
N ARG A 251 2.41 -21.68 12.64
CA ARG A 251 1.93 -22.25 11.38
C ARG A 251 2.77 -21.85 10.17
N TYR A 252 3.19 -20.59 10.15
CA TYR A 252 4.04 -20.10 9.07
C TYR A 252 5.41 -20.79 9.08
N GLN A 253 6.03 -20.95 10.25
CA GLN A 253 7.29 -21.67 10.38
C GLN A 253 7.19 -23.14 9.97
N SER A 254 6.13 -23.83 10.40
CA SER A 254 5.88 -25.22 10.02
C SER A 254 5.73 -25.41 8.50
N SER A 255 5.21 -24.42 7.78
CA SER A 255 5.07 -24.46 6.33
C SER A 255 6.38 -24.27 5.56
N LEU A 256 7.38 -23.68 6.18
CA LEU A 256 8.71 -23.49 5.58
C LEU A 256 9.64 -24.72 5.76
N SER A 257 9.23 -25.66 6.59
CA SER A 257 9.99 -26.87 6.93
C SER A 257 9.55 -28.09 6.11
N LEU A 258 8.55 -27.93 5.25
CA LEU A 258 8.02 -28.91 4.30
C LEU A 258 8.49 -28.60 2.89
#